data_b7d7b6670ef4120d620fc954517c2465
#
_entry.id   b7d7b6670ef4120d620fc954517c2465
#
_cell.length_a   1.000
_cell.length_b   1.000
_cell.length_c   1.000
_cell.angle_alpha   90.00
_cell.angle_beta   90.00
_cell.angle_gamma   90.00
#
_symmetry.space_group_name_H-M   'P 1'
#
loop_
_entity.id
_entity.type
_entity.pdbx_description
1 polymer ?
#
loop_
_entity_poly.entity_id
_entity_poly.type
_entity_poly.pdbx_seq_one_letter_code
_entity_poly.pdbx_strand_id
1 'polypeptide(L)'
;MRTRLHARRVVQVTVLAAVAGTAVACGGAGTDETPAAESSRLAGEELWLNPEGHGPAAVQQAVAEGRTADAEALAPLADQPTATWIATPDNPYPAVEEVSRAAAAEDELPVLVAYNVPGRDCGSYSAGGAPDIDAYLSWIGSFAAALGDRPAVVVLEPDAVPQALEGCGGVDAAARYQTLGQAVDILDRQPQTRVYVDAGNASWVEDLPALADALRRSGVDRADGFALNVSNYETTEASADYGRRLSRELEAGAPEGTPPAHFVVDTSRNGAGPPEDTPGGEGRWCNPPGREVGDAPTTSPDLDRVDALLWVKQPGDSDGTCAGGPPAGQWWPEMALELVDGEEG
;
A
#
# COMPACT_ATOMS: atom_id res chain seq x y z
N MET A 1 37.78 10.23 -53.63
CA MET A 1 39.06 10.13 -52.90
C MET A 1 39.02 8.90 -52.03
N ARG A 2 39.83 7.92 -52.29
CA ARG A 2 39.87 6.59 -51.63
C ARG A 2 40.69 6.73 -50.35
N THR A 3 40.24 6.19 -49.22
CA THR A 3 41.14 5.90 -48.10
C THR A 3 40.76 4.58 -47.40
N ARG A 4 41.73 3.79 -47.14
CA ARG A 4 41.83 2.34 -46.97
C ARG A 4 41.43 1.87 -45.55
N LEU A 5 40.81 0.69 -45.52
CA LEU A 5 40.70 -0.17 -44.32
C LEU A 5 42.09 -0.67 -43.90
N HIS A 6 42.33 -0.68 -42.57
CA HIS A 6 43.40 -1.51 -41.99
C HIS A 6 42.78 -2.48 -40.98
N ALA A 7 42.77 -3.74 -41.32
CA ALA A 7 42.46 -4.84 -40.42
C ALA A 7 43.67 -5.15 -39.54
N ARG A 8 43.49 -5.18 -38.21
CA ARG A 8 44.50 -5.75 -37.30
C ARG A 8 44.03 -7.12 -36.84
N ARG A 9 44.82 -8.14 -37.15
CA ARG A 9 44.71 -9.51 -36.66
C ARG A 9 45.22 -9.54 -35.21
N VAL A 10 44.42 -10.10 -34.28
CA VAL A 10 44.82 -10.47 -32.92
C VAL A 10 45.14 -11.96 -32.93
N VAL A 11 46.35 -12.30 -32.53
CA VAL A 11 46.83 -13.66 -32.34
C VAL A 11 46.45 -14.13 -30.95
N GLN A 12 45.70 -15.22 -30.86
CA GLN A 12 45.43 -15.89 -29.60
C GLN A 12 46.60 -16.84 -29.29
N VAL A 13 47.18 -16.64 -28.12
CA VAL A 13 48.15 -17.60 -27.53
C VAL A 13 47.41 -18.37 -26.44
N THR A 14 47.27 -19.69 -26.67
CA THR A 14 46.71 -20.62 -25.69
C THR A 14 47.83 -21.15 -24.82
N VAL A 15 47.81 -20.88 -23.54
CA VAL A 15 48.70 -21.50 -22.53
C VAL A 15 47.90 -22.52 -21.75
N LEU A 16 48.20 -23.80 -21.93
CA LEU A 16 47.76 -24.88 -21.06
C LEU A 16 48.68 -24.93 -19.82
N ALA A 17 48.09 -24.72 -18.64
CA ALA A 17 48.75 -25.07 -17.38
C ALA A 17 47.96 -26.19 -16.69
N ALA A 18 48.56 -27.35 -16.56
CA ALA A 18 48.07 -28.45 -15.78
C ALA A 18 48.45 -28.23 -14.30
N VAL A 19 47.52 -28.21 -13.39
CA VAL A 19 47.75 -28.20 -11.93
C VAL A 19 47.08 -29.41 -11.33
N ALA A 20 47.89 -30.27 -10.72
CA ALA A 20 47.48 -31.44 -9.97
C ALA A 20 46.78 -31.03 -8.65
N GLY A 21 45.60 -31.56 -8.42
CA GLY A 21 44.84 -31.28 -7.22
C GLY A 21 45.23 -32.14 -6.04
N THR A 22 45.51 -31.54 -4.90
CA THR A 22 45.48 -32.18 -3.59
C THR A 22 44.15 -31.85 -2.94
N ALA A 23 43.32 -32.89 -2.70
CA ALA A 23 42.08 -32.75 -1.97
C ALA A 23 42.40 -32.60 -0.47
N VAL A 24 42.13 -31.45 0.10
CA VAL A 24 42.04 -31.25 1.54
C VAL A 24 40.54 -31.22 1.92
N ALA A 25 40.10 -32.25 2.61
CA ALA A 25 38.78 -32.29 3.23
C ALA A 25 38.83 -31.39 4.46
N CYS A 26 38.26 -30.19 4.36
CA CYS A 26 37.90 -29.35 5.52
C CYS A 26 36.41 -29.53 5.79
N GLY A 27 36.12 -29.90 7.06
CA GLY A 27 34.75 -30.02 7.54
C GLY A 27 33.98 -28.71 7.38
N GLY A 28 32.80 -28.82 6.82
CA GLY A 28 31.88 -27.71 6.68
C GLY A 28 31.33 -27.28 8.05
N ALA A 29 31.76 -26.13 8.53
CA ALA A 29 30.92 -25.34 9.43
C ALA A 29 29.75 -24.84 8.57
N GLY A 30 28.53 -25.31 8.89
CA GLY A 30 27.33 -24.77 8.29
C GLY A 30 27.27 -23.29 8.64
N THR A 31 27.47 -22.44 7.68
CA THR A 31 27.02 -21.07 7.78
C THR A 31 25.50 -21.13 7.67
N ASP A 32 24.79 -20.80 8.75
CA ASP A 32 23.39 -20.38 8.66
C ASP A 32 23.36 -19.12 7.77
N GLU A 33 23.31 -19.32 6.47
CA GLU A 33 22.94 -18.24 5.55
C GLU A 33 21.46 -17.96 5.82
N THR A 34 21.17 -16.88 6.55
CA THR A 34 19.84 -16.30 6.55
C THR A 34 19.47 -16.08 5.09
N PRO A 35 18.33 -16.63 4.61
CA PRO A 35 17.90 -16.36 3.22
C PRO A 35 17.91 -14.86 2.98
N ALA A 36 18.46 -14.43 1.87
CA ALA A 36 18.38 -13.03 1.46
C ALA A 36 16.89 -12.64 1.40
N ALA A 37 16.57 -11.46 1.95
CA ALA A 37 15.21 -10.92 1.88
C ALA A 37 14.75 -10.90 0.42
N GLU A 38 13.50 -11.29 0.16
CA GLU A 38 12.92 -11.16 -1.17
C GLU A 38 12.75 -9.67 -1.47
N SER A 39 13.33 -9.24 -2.60
CA SER A 39 13.32 -7.83 -2.99
C SER A 39 11.92 -7.37 -3.39
N SER A 40 11.60 -6.11 -3.09
CA SER A 40 10.38 -5.45 -3.53
C SER A 40 10.14 -5.57 -5.04
N ARG A 41 8.89 -5.81 -5.42
CA ARG A 41 8.42 -5.82 -6.82
C ARG A 41 8.26 -4.41 -7.40
N LEU A 42 8.27 -3.39 -6.54
CA LEU A 42 8.19 -1.98 -6.88
C LEU A 42 9.55 -1.28 -6.81
N ALA A 43 10.64 -2.02 -6.51
CA ALA A 43 11.96 -1.45 -6.27
C ALA A 43 12.44 -0.59 -7.45
N GLY A 44 12.76 0.67 -7.14
CA GLY A 44 13.26 1.64 -8.12
C GLY A 44 12.19 2.51 -8.77
N GLU A 45 10.90 2.26 -8.50
CA GLU A 45 9.84 3.18 -8.90
C GLU A 45 9.82 4.39 -7.98
N GLU A 46 9.63 5.59 -8.52
CA GLU A 46 9.42 6.82 -7.75
C GLU A 46 7.93 7.03 -7.53
N LEU A 47 7.52 7.26 -6.26
CA LEU A 47 6.12 7.49 -5.91
C LEU A 47 5.71 8.91 -6.24
N TRP A 48 4.57 9.09 -6.89
CA TRP A 48 4.06 10.39 -7.30
C TRP A 48 3.49 11.19 -6.13
N LEU A 49 3.99 12.41 -5.97
CA LEU A 49 3.46 13.41 -5.06
C LEU A 49 2.29 14.16 -5.71
N ASN A 50 1.07 13.97 -5.22
CA ASN A 50 -0.08 14.70 -5.71
C ASN A 50 -0.04 16.17 -5.25
N PRO A 51 0.20 17.16 -6.14
CA PRO A 51 0.26 18.58 -5.74
C PRO A 51 -1.10 19.14 -5.26
N GLU A 52 -2.20 18.46 -5.59
CA GLU A 52 -3.56 18.80 -5.15
C GLU A 52 -3.99 18.03 -3.90
N GLY A 53 -3.07 17.25 -3.30
CA GLY A 53 -3.30 16.54 -2.04
C GLY A 53 -3.56 17.49 -0.87
N HIS A 54 -4.14 16.98 0.23
CA HIS A 54 -4.51 17.81 1.37
C HIS A 54 -3.30 18.46 2.07
N GLY A 55 -2.16 17.76 2.18
CA GLY A 55 -0.93 18.31 2.74
C GLY A 55 -0.43 19.53 1.95
N PRO A 56 -0.12 19.40 0.65
CA PRO A 56 0.25 20.54 -0.19
C PRO A 56 -0.75 21.70 -0.17
N ALA A 57 -2.06 21.40 -0.24
CA ALA A 57 -3.11 22.42 -0.18
C ALA A 57 -3.13 23.17 1.18
N ALA A 58 -2.92 22.45 2.28
CA ALA A 58 -2.86 23.04 3.62
C ALA A 58 -1.66 24.00 3.79
N VAL A 59 -0.48 23.62 3.29
CA VAL A 59 0.70 24.48 3.28
C VAL A 59 0.45 25.72 2.43
N GLN A 60 -0.09 25.58 1.22
CA GLN A 60 -0.43 26.73 0.35
C GLN A 60 -1.42 27.68 1.04
N GLN A 61 -2.44 27.15 1.70
CA GLN A 61 -3.41 27.94 2.43
C GLN A 61 -2.75 28.68 3.62
N ALA A 62 -1.91 27.99 4.42
CA ALA A 62 -1.21 28.60 5.55
C ALA A 62 -0.31 29.75 5.08
N VAL A 63 0.42 29.59 3.99
CA VAL A 63 1.22 30.66 3.36
C VAL A 63 0.34 31.84 2.92
N ALA A 64 -0.77 31.58 2.24
CA ALA A 64 -1.68 32.62 1.77
C ALA A 64 -2.31 33.45 2.91
N GLU A 65 -2.52 32.81 4.07
CA GLU A 65 -3.06 33.42 5.29
C GLU A 65 -1.98 34.05 6.18
N GLY A 66 -0.70 33.95 5.84
CA GLY A 66 0.42 34.48 6.60
C GLY A 66 0.76 33.67 7.86
N ARG A 67 0.27 32.44 7.96
CA ARG A 67 0.57 31.48 9.05
C ARG A 67 1.87 30.72 8.73
N THR A 68 2.98 31.45 8.71
CA THR A 68 4.27 30.91 8.27
C THR A 68 4.76 29.74 9.14
N ALA A 69 4.56 29.82 10.46
CA ALA A 69 4.94 28.74 11.38
C ALA A 69 4.17 27.44 11.08
N ASP A 70 2.85 27.53 10.83
CA ASP A 70 2.05 26.35 10.48
C ASP A 70 2.46 25.77 9.12
N ALA A 71 2.80 26.65 8.15
CA ALA A 71 3.29 26.20 6.85
C ALA A 71 4.62 25.47 6.96
N GLU A 72 5.54 25.95 7.80
CA GLU A 72 6.82 25.30 8.07
C GLU A 72 6.63 23.97 8.80
N ALA A 73 5.72 23.90 9.80
CA ALA A 73 5.41 22.67 10.52
C ALA A 73 4.74 21.60 9.63
N LEU A 74 3.85 22.00 8.72
CA LEU A 74 3.14 21.07 7.82
C LEU A 74 3.96 20.64 6.59
N ALA A 75 5.09 21.29 6.31
CA ALA A 75 5.92 20.97 5.14
C ALA A 75 6.31 19.47 5.06
N PRO A 76 6.69 18.78 6.16
CA PRO A 76 6.99 17.35 6.10
C PRO A 76 5.84 16.48 5.58
N LEU A 77 4.58 16.86 5.83
CA LEU A 77 3.42 16.16 5.27
C LEU A 77 3.20 16.48 3.79
N ALA A 78 3.49 17.72 3.39
CA ALA A 78 3.26 18.20 2.04
C ALA A 78 4.30 17.68 1.03
N ASP A 79 5.49 17.32 1.52
CA ASP A 79 6.62 16.86 0.70
C ASP A 79 6.63 15.33 0.50
N GLN A 80 5.64 14.60 1.04
CA GLN A 80 5.55 13.14 0.91
C GLN A 80 4.42 12.70 -0.03
N PRO A 81 4.67 11.69 -0.87
CA PRO A 81 3.61 11.09 -1.69
C PRO A 81 2.56 10.41 -0.82
N THR A 82 1.30 10.74 -1.05
CA THR A 82 0.13 10.15 -0.37
C THR A 82 -0.83 9.55 -1.37
N ALA A 83 -1.57 8.52 -0.97
CA ALA A 83 -2.57 7.92 -1.85
C ALA A 83 -3.74 8.86 -2.12
N THR A 84 -4.26 8.80 -3.34
CA THR A 84 -5.51 9.47 -3.71
C THR A 84 -6.69 8.52 -3.56
N TRP A 85 -7.61 8.85 -2.65
CA TRP A 85 -8.80 8.03 -2.38
C TRP A 85 -9.90 8.32 -3.40
N ILE A 86 -10.32 7.28 -4.11
CA ILE A 86 -11.45 7.33 -5.03
C ILE A 86 -12.64 6.66 -4.33
N ALA A 87 -13.45 7.48 -3.64
CA ALA A 87 -14.57 7.04 -2.81
C ALA A 87 -15.94 7.56 -3.30
N THR A 88 -15.96 8.22 -4.45
CA THR A 88 -17.19 8.75 -5.07
C THR A 88 -18.13 7.63 -5.49
N PRO A 89 -19.44 7.73 -5.22
CA PRO A 89 -20.44 6.83 -5.79
C PRO A 89 -20.67 7.06 -7.29
N ASP A 90 -20.25 8.21 -7.81
CA ASP A 90 -20.35 8.58 -9.21
C ASP A 90 -19.27 7.89 -10.06
N ASN A 91 -19.27 8.15 -11.37
CA ASN A 91 -18.27 7.60 -12.28
C ASN A 91 -16.84 8.01 -11.87
N PRO A 92 -15.94 7.08 -11.51
CA PRO A 92 -14.58 7.36 -11.05
C PRO A 92 -13.64 7.78 -12.17
N TYR A 93 -14.03 7.55 -13.44
CA TYR A 93 -13.16 7.71 -14.60
C TYR A 93 -12.43 9.07 -14.64
N PRO A 94 -13.10 10.24 -14.48
CA PRO A 94 -12.41 11.54 -14.59
C PRO A 94 -11.30 11.69 -13.53
N ALA A 95 -11.57 11.34 -12.28
CA ALA A 95 -10.61 11.50 -11.19
C ALA A 95 -9.41 10.55 -11.34
N VAL A 96 -9.66 9.29 -11.70
CA VAL A 96 -8.58 8.31 -11.93
C VAL A 96 -7.74 8.69 -13.15
N GLU A 97 -8.38 9.14 -14.24
CA GLU A 97 -7.66 9.59 -15.44
C GLU A 97 -6.78 10.81 -15.14
N GLU A 98 -7.27 11.77 -14.39
CA GLU A 98 -6.53 12.98 -14.01
C GLU A 98 -5.25 12.61 -13.25
N VAL A 99 -5.38 11.85 -12.15
CA VAL A 99 -4.25 11.41 -11.33
C VAL A 99 -3.26 10.58 -12.14
N SER A 100 -3.73 9.55 -12.83
CA SER A 100 -2.84 8.64 -13.56
C SER A 100 -2.13 9.31 -14.74
N ARG A 101 -2.73 10.32 -15.37
CA ARG A 101 -2.08 11.13 -16.42
C ARG A 101 -1.06 12.10 -15.85
N ALA A 102 -1.37 12.74 -14.73
CA ALA A 102 -0.44 13.67 -14.08
C ALA A 102 0.83 12.92 -13.65
N ALA A 103 0.69 11.81 -12.94
CA ALA A 103 1.82 10.99 -12.52
C ALA A 103 2.64 10.44 -13.71
N ALA A 104 1.98 9.94 -14.75
CA ALA A 104 2.66 9.44 -15.94
C ALA A 104 3.41 10.54 -16.74
N ALA A 105 3.01 11.80 -16.62
CA ALA A 105 3.71 12.92 -17.24
C ALA A 105 5.05 13.23 -16.55
N GLU A 106 5.21 12.80 -15.30
CA GLU A 106 6.41 12.95 -14.47
C GLU A 106 7.23 11.65 -14.43
N ASP A 107 6.73 10.56 -15.05
CA ASP A 107 7.32 9.22 -15.02
C ASP A 107 7.37 8.64 -13.59
N GLU A 108 6.35 8.93 -12.80
CA GLU A 108 6.20 8.54 -11.40
C GLU A 108 4.97 7.63 -11.18
N LEU A 109 4.97 6.90 -10.07
CA LEU A 109 3.99 5.87 -9.73
C LEU A 109 2.94 6.40 -8.74
N PRO A 110 1.68 6.65 -9.17
CA PRO A 110 0.62 7.08 -8.27
C PRO A 110 0.10 5.91 -7.44
N VAL A 111 -0.28 6.19 -6.19
CA VAL A 111 -1.03 5.28 -5.34
C VAL A 111 -2.48 5.73 -5.29
N LEU A 112 -3.40 4.84 -5.66
CA LEU A 112 -4.84 5.09 -5.63
C LEU A 112 -5.51 4.10 -4.67
N VAL A 113 -6.56 4.55 -3.99
CA VAL A 113 -7.42 3.68 -3.19
C VAL A 113 -8.77 3.57 -3.89
N ALA A 114 -9.15 2.36 -4.28
CA ALA A 114 -10.51 2.08 -4.73
C ALA A 114 -11.39 1.77 -3.50
N TYR A 115 -12.37 2.64 -3.19
CA TYR A 115 -13.14 2.55 -1.95
C TYR A 115 -14.63 2.84 -2.19
N ASN A 116 -15.33 1.86 -2.77
CA ASN A 116 -16.74 2.02 -3.15
C ASN A 116 -17.56 0.71 -3.07
N VAL A 117 -17.10 -0.32 -2.37
CA VAL A 117 -17.82 -1.60 -2.24
C VAL A 117 -19.19 -1.40 -1.54
N PRO A 118 -20.26 -2.10 -1.95
CA PRO A 118 -21.57 -1.98 -1.32
C PRO A 118 -21.54 -2.29 0.17
N GLY A 119 -22.14 -1.45 1.01
CA GLY A 119 -22.07 -1.57 2.47
C GLY A 119 -20.68 -1.32 3.03
N ARG A 120 -19.96 -0.39 2.42
CA ARG A 120 -18.64 0.10 2.85
C ARG A 120 -18.66 0.52 4.32
N ASP A 121 -17.54 0.24 4.99
CA ASP A 121 -17.29 0.59 6.40
C ASP A 121 -18.37 0.06 7.38
N CYS A 122 -19.05 -1.03 7.02
CA CYS A 122 -20.16 -1.59 7.83
C CYS A 122 -21.19 -0.55 8.30
N GLY A 123 -21.30 0.57 7.60
CA GLY A 123 -22.20 1.65 7.97
C GLY A 123 -21.65 2.61 9.02
N SER A 124 -20.35 2.57 9.33
CA SER A 124 -19.68 3.45 10.28
C SER A 124 -19.39 4.85 9.70
N TYR A 125 -18.31 5.52 10.10
CA TYR A 125 -18.01 6.91 9.74
C TYR A 125 -17.78 7.16 8.26
N SER A 126 -17.27 6.14 7.54
CA SER A 126 -17.06 6.17 6.08
C SER A 126 -18.15 5.41 5.31
N ALA A 127 -19.33 5.28 5.90
CA ALA A 127 -20.48 4.60 5.31
C ALA A 127 -20.75 5.06 3.87
N GLY A 128 -21.23 4.11 3.02
CA GLY A 128 -21.53 4.41 1.63
C GLY A 128 -21.29 3.20 0.73
N GLY A 129 -20.66 3.48 -0.40
CA GLY A 129 -20.40 2.50 -1.43
C GLY A 129 -21.46 2.49 -2.54
N ALA A 130 -21.22 1.68 -3.55
CA ALA A 130 -22.15 1.46 -4.65
C ALA A 130 -23.48 0.86 -4.12
N PRO A 131 -24.61 1.11 -4.79
CA PRO A 131 -25.91 0.61 -4.34
C PRO A 131 -26.04 -0.92 -4.40
N ASP A 132 -25.31 -1.57 -5.29
CA ASP A 132 -25.29 -3.01 -5.48
C ASP A 132 -23.99 -3.48 -6.14
N ILE A 133 -23.85 -4.80 -6.30
CA ILE A 133 -22.67 -5.45 -6.86
C ILE A 133 -22.47 -5.08 -8.35
N ASP A 134 -23.54 -5.01 -9.13
CA ASP A 134 -23.44 -4.71 -10.57
C ASP A 134 -22.97 -3.27 -10.79
N ALA A 135 -23.49 -2.33 -10.01
CA ALA A 135 -23.05 -0.95 -10.02
C ALA A 135 -21.58 -0.82 -9.59
N TYR A 136 -21.17 -1.57 -8.56
CA TYR A 136 -19.77 -1.60 -8.11
C TYR A 136 -18.82 -2.14 -9.19
N LEU A 137 -19.14 -3.27 -9.81
CA LEU A 137 -18.30 -3.84 -10.86
C LEU A 137 -18.24 -2.95 -12.11
N SER A 138 -19.32 -2.25 -12.42
CA SER A 138 -19.31 -1.22 -13.48
C SER A 138 -18.40 -0.04 -13.11
N TRP A 139 -18.42 0.35 -11.84
CA TRP A 139 -17.55 1.42 -11.29
C TRP A 139 -16.07 1.00 -11.35
N ILE A 140 -15.73 -0.22 -10.91
CA ILE A 140 -14.37 -0.78 -11.04
C ILE A 140 -13.94 -0.87 -12.51
N GLY A 141 -14.86 -1.26 -13.42
CA GLY A 141 -14.59 -1.26 -14.86
C GLY A 141 -14.22 0.14 -15.39
N SER A 142 -14.90 1.17 -14.90
CA SER A 142 -14.62 2.57 -15.26
C SER A 142 -13.28 3.04 -14.66
N PHE A 143 -12.98 2.64 -13.43
CA PHE A 143 -11.71 2.88 -12.76
C PHE A 143 -10.54 2.28 -13.56
N ALA A 144 -10.63 0.98 -13.88
CA ALA A 144 -9.62 0.27 -14.67
C ALA A 144 -9.44 0.89 -16.08
N ALA A 145 -10.53 1.23 -16.74
CA ALA A 145 -10.47 1.88 -18.05
C ALA A 145 -9.78 3.25 -18.01
N ALA A 146 -9.94 3.99 -16.90
CA ALA A 146 -9.26 5.26 -16.69
C ALA A 146 -7.74 5.12 -16.46
N LEU A 147 -7.30 4.03 -15.84
CA LEU A 147 -5.87 3.70 -15.72
C LEU A 147 -5.26 3.41 -17.09
N GLY A 148 -5.90 2.58 -17.90
CA GLY A 148 -5.37 2.14 -19.20
C GLY A 148 -4.01 1.47 -19.03
N ASP A 149 -3.02 1.87 -19.84
CA ASP A 149 -1.65 1.31 -19.82
C ASP A 149 -0.70 2.07 -18.88
N ARG A 150 -1.20 3.01 -18.08
CA ARG A 150 -0.36 3.80 -17.17
C ARG A 150 -0.05 3.04 -15.90
N PRO A 151 1.20 3.15 -15.38
CA PRO A 151 1.57 2.56 -14.09
C PRO A 151 0.70 3.13 -12.95
N ALA A 152 0.30 2.26 -12.03
CA ALA A 152 -0.39 2.65 -10.80
C ALA A 152 -0.34 1.53 -9.76
N VAL A 153 -0.28 1.91 -8.49
CA VAL A 153 -0.61 1.03 -7.36
C VAL A 153 -2.05 1.28 -6.97
N VAL A 154 -2.82 0.21 -6.79
CA VAL A 154 -4.21 0.27 -6.33
C VAL A 154 -4.35 -0.53 -5.04
N VAL A 155 -4.65 0.17 -3.94
CA VAL A 155 -5.12 -0.45 -2.69
C VAL A 155 -6.62 -0.67 -2.84
N LEU A 156 -7.03 -1.93 -2.79
CA LEU A 156 -8.40 -2.34 -3.09
C LEU A 156 -9.21 -2.51 -1.81
N GLU A 157 -10.22 -1.67 -1.65
CA GLU A 157 -11.30 -1.71 -0.68
C GLU A 157 -10.82 -1.92 0.76
N PRO A 158 -10.16 -0.93 1.37
CA PRO A 158 -9.81 -0.95 2.78
C PRO A 158 -10.94 -1.48 3.67
N ASP A 159 -10.57 -2.33 4.65
CA ASP A 159 -11.43 -2.98 5.63
C ASP A 159 -12.37 -4.08 5.10
N ALA A 160 -12.61 -4.14 3.80
CA ALA A 160 -13.71 -4.94 3.24
C ALA A 160 -13.61 -6.45 3.51
N VAL A 161 -12.41 -7.03 3.54
CA VAL A 161 -12.18 -8.45 3.85
C VAL A 161 -12.27 -8.71 5.35
N PRO A 162 -11.55 -7.98 6.23
CA PRO A 162 -11.66 -8.15 7.68
C PRO A 162 -13.09 -7.96 8.21
N GLN A 163 -13.77 -6.91 7.80
CA GLN A 163 -15.16 -6.65 8.21
C GLN A 163 -16.11 -7.76 7.81
N ALA A 164 -15.96 -8.33 6.60
CA ALA A 164 -16.79 -9.45 6.17
C ALA A 164 -16.47 -10.73 6.94
N LEU A 165 -15.22 -10.93 7.34
CA LEU A 165 -14.78 -12.07 8.16
C LEU A 165 -15.36 -12.03 9.57
N GLU A 166 -15.38 -10.85 10.20
CA GLU A 166 -15.96 -10.65 11.53
C GLU A 166 -17.49 -10.61 11.54
N GLY A 167 -18.11 -10.41 10.39
CA GLY A 167 -19.56 -10.34 10.29
C GLY A 167 -20.12 -8.92 10.31
N CYS A 168 -20.00 -8.23 9.20
CA CYS A 168 -20.61 -6.94 8.95
C CYS A 168 -22.13 -7.06 8.76
N GLY A 169 -22.91 -6.41 9.58
CA GLY A 169 -24.39 -6.50 9.53
C GLY A 169 -24.95 -6.15 8.15
N GLY A 170 -25.70 -7.06 7.55
CA GLY A 170 -26.31 -6.90 6.22
C GLY A 170 -25.40 -7.20 5.05
N VAL A 171 -24.13 -7.57 5.27
CA VAL A 171 -23.18 -7.99 4.24
C VAL A 171 -23.05 -9.50 4.22
N ASP A 172 -23.30 -10.14 3.06
CA ASP A 172 -22.97 -11.54 2.84
C ASP A 172 -21.47 -11.67 2.55
N ALA A 173 -20.73 -12.31 3.46
CA ALA A 173 -19.28 -12.46 3.36
C ALA A 173 -18.87 -13.22 2.09
N ALA A 174 -19.61 -14.26 1.69
CA ALA A 174 -19.30 -15.02 0.48
C ALA A 174 -19.46 -14.18 -0.79
N ALA A 175 -20.54 -13.40 -0.86
CA ALA A 175 -20.78 -12.47 -1.95
C ALA A 175 -19.71 -11.35 -1.96
N ARG A 176 -19.31 -10.82 -0.79
CA ARG A 176 -18.26 -9.81 -0.66
C ARG A 176 -16.94 -10.31 -1.23
N TYR A 177 -16.47 -11.48 -0.80
CA TYR A 177 -15.20 -12.05 -1.29
C TYR A 177 -15.25 -12.31 -2.80
N GLN A 178 -16.35 -12.87 -3.31
CA GLN A 178 -16.51 -13.08 -4.75
C GLN A 178 -16.50 -11.75 -5.53
N THR A 179 -17.12 -10.72 -5.00
CA THR A 179 -17.16 -9.40 -5.64
C THR A 179 -15.75 -8.77 -5.70
N LEU A 180 -14.98 -8.86 -4.61
CA LEU A 180 -13.59 -8.40 -4.59
C LEU A 180 -12.73 -9.19 -5.57
N GLY A 181 -12.89 -10.50 -5.66
CA GLY A 181 -12.19 -11.33 -6.66
C GLY A 181 -12.49 -10.90 -8.09
N GLN A 182 -13.73 -10.52 -8.40
CA GLN A 182 -14.09 -9.96 -9.71
C GLN A 182 -13.48 -8.57 -9.95
N ALA A 183 -13.37 -7.75 -8.90
CA ALA A 183 -12.70 -6.45 -8.98
C ALA A 183 -11.20 -6.60 -9.28
N VAL A 184 -10.53 -7.56 -8.61
CA VAL A 184 -9.14 -7.94 -8.93
C VAL A 184 -9.02 -8.34 -10.40
N ASP A 185 -9.89 -9.25 -10.89
CA ASP A 185 -9.87 -9.72 -12.28
C ASP A 185 -10.08 -8.60 -13.32
N ILE A 186 -10.79 -7.53 -12.95
CA ILE A 186 -10.98 -6.35 -13.80
C ILE A 186 -9.73 -5.48 -13.83
N LEU A 187 -9.14 -5.22 -12.67
CA LEU A 187 -7.95 -4.36 -12.52
C LEU A 187 -6.69 -5.03 -13.11
N ASP A 188 -6.52 -6.34 -12.91
CA ASP A 188 -5.39 -7.14 -13.42
C ASP A 188 -5.28 -7.14 -14.96
N ARG A 189 -6.35 -6.76 -15.66
CA ARG A 189 -6.30 -6.58 -17.12
C ARG A 189 -5.48 -5.35 -17.56
N GLN A 190 -5.18 -4.46 -16.65
CA GLN A 190 -4.35 -3.29 -16.90
C GLN A 190 -2.87 -3.69 -16.69
N PRO A 191 -2.03 -3.69 -17.73
CA PRO A 191 -0.74 -4.40 -17.70
C PRO A 191 0.31 -3.78 -16.77
N GLN A 192 0.08 -2.54 -16.33
CA GLN A 192 1.01 -1.82 -15.44
C GLN A 192 0.36 -1.44 -14.10
N THR A 193 -0.83 -1.96 -13.81
CA THR A 193 -1.49 -1.78 -12.51
C THR A 193 -1.02 -2.84 -11.53
N ARG A 194 -0.65 -2.41 -10.32
CA ARG A 194 -0.33 -3.27 -9.18
C ARG A 194 -1.46 -3.23 -8.17
N VAL A 195 -2.06 -4.36 -7.86
CA VAL A 195 -3.26 -4.46 -7.01
C VAL A 195 -2.91 -5.11 -5.69
N TYR A 196 -3.23 -4.43 -4.59
CA TYR A 196 -3.08 -4.93 -3.23
C TYR A 196 -4.44 -4.94 -2.53
N VAL A 197 -4.94 -6.14 -2.21
CA VAL A 197 -6.23 -6.31 -1.51
C VAL A 197 -6.03 -6.00 -0.04
N ASP A 198 -6.86 -5.15 0.57
CA ASP A 198 -6.70 -4.86 1.99
C ASP A 198 -6.94 -6.08 2.87
N ALA A 199 -6.07 -6.27 3.85
CA ALA A 199 -6.06 -7.39 4.80
C ALA A 199 -6.14 -6.94 6.28
N GLY A 200 -6.44 -5.66 6.53
CA GLY A 200 -6.55 -5.09 7.86
C GLY A 200 -5.20 -4.85 8.53
N ASN A 201 -5.08 -5.18 9.81
CA ASN A 201 -3.87 -4.92 10.59
C ASN A 201 -3.61 -5.99 11.65
N ALA A 202 -2.42 -5.90 12.28
CA ALA A 202 -1.88 -6.91 13.19
C ALA A 202 -2.70 -7.12 14.49
N SER A 203 -3.49 -6.14 14.89
CA SER A 203 -4.31 -6.22 16.11
C SER A 203 -5.79 -6.48 15.82
N TRP A 204 -6.17 -6.56 14.55
CA TRP A 204 -7.57 -6.74 14.16
C TRP A 204 -7.93 -8.22 13.93
N VAL A 205 -7.25 -8.91 13.02
CA VAL A 205 -7.56 -10.30 12.69
C VAL A 205 -6.45 -11.22 13.18
N GLU A 206 -6.69 -11.95 14.28
CA GLU A 206 -5.73 -12.89 14.86
C GLU A 206 -5.75 -14.27 14.18
N ASP A 207 -6.90 -14.69 13.61
CA ASP A 207 -7.05 -15.96 12.89
C ASP A 207 -6.52 -15.85 11.45
N LEU A 208 -5.19 -15.95 11.32
CA LEU A 208 -4.52 -15.87 10.01
C LEU A 208 -4.97 -16.94 9.01
N PRO A 209 -5.21 -18.22 9.39
CA PRO A 209 -5.80 -19.19 8.46
C PRO A 209 -7.15 -18.77 7.89
N ALA A 210 -8.04 -18.21 8.72
CA ALA A 210 -9.34 -17.72 8.28
C ALA A 210 -9.21 -16.50 7.36
N LEU A 211 -8.31 -15.57 7.70
CA LEU A 211 -8.03 -14.40 6.85
C LEU A 211 -7.42 -14.82 5.50
N ALA A 212 -6.48 -15.74 5.50
CA ALA A 212 -5.88 -16.27 4.27
C ALA A 212 -6.92 -16.93 3.36
N ASP A 213 -7.89 -17.70 3.90
CA ASP A 213 -9.01 -18.24 3.13
C ASP A 213 -9.90 -17.15 2.54
N ALA A 214 -10.23 -16.13 3.34
CA ALA A 214 -11.02 -14.98 2.89
C ALA A 214 -10.31 -14.21 1.77
N LEU A 215 -9.01 -13.96 1.89
CA LEU A 215 -8.20 -13.28 0.88
C LEU A 215 -8.09 -14.09 -0.42
N ARG A 216 -7.89 -15.42 -0.37
CA ARG A 216 -7.90 -16.26 -1.57
C ARG A 216 -9.24 -16.17 -2.30
N ARG A 217 -10.34 -16.23 -1.55
CA ARG A 217 -11.69 -16.04 -2.11
C ARG A 217 -11.92 -14.66 -2.69
N SER A 218 -11.19 -13.67 -2.18
CA SER A 218 -11.14 -12.29 -2.65
C SER A 218 -10.14 -12.05 -3.80
N GLY A 219 -9.45 -13.10 -4.26
CA GLY A 219 -8.62 -13.04 -5.45
C GLY A 219 -7.17 -12.61 -5.21
N VAL A 220 -6.65 -12.66 -3.97
CA VAL A 220 -5.28 -12.27 -3.65
C VAL A 220 -4.24 -13.05 -4.47
N ASP A 221 -4.56 -14.29 -4.87
CA ASP A 221 -3.68 -15.13 -5.71
C ASP A 221 -3.48 -14.59 -7.14
N ARG A 222 -4.31 -13.64 -7.57
CA ARG A 222 -4.28 -12.97 -8.87
C ARG A 222 -3.91 -11.49 -8.76
N ALA A 223 -3.92 -10.96 -7.56
CA ALA A 223 -3.41 -9.64 -7.24
C ALA A 223 -1.88 -9.67 -7.10
N ASP A 224 -1.24 -8.52 -7.01
CA ASP A 224 0.19 -8.43 -6.70
C ASP A 224 0.47 -8.76 -5.23
N GLY A 225 -0.54 -8.62 -4.36
CA GLY A 225 -0.43 -8.95 -2.97
C GLY A 225 -1.57 -8.38 -2.12
N PHE A 226 -1.25 -8.01 -0.89
CA PHE A 226 -2.21 -7.44 0.04
C PHE A 226 -1.67 -6.16 0.72
N ALA A 227 -2.58 -5.31 1.21
CA ALA A 227 -2.24 -4.11 1.97
C ALA A 227 -2.51 -4.31 3.45
N LEU A 228 -1.70 -3.71 4.29
CA LEU A 228 -1.81 -3.77 5.75
C LEU A 228 -1.81 -2.38 6.37
N ASN A 229 -2.44 -2.28 7.53
CA ASN A 229 -2.41 -1.11 8.41
C ASN A 229 -3.06 0.15 7.82
N VAL A 230 -3.86 0.01 6.75
CA VAL A 230 -4.50 1.15 6.10
C VAL A 230 -5.30 1.95 7.14
N SER A 231 -4.99 3.23 7.25
CA SER A 231 -5.58 4.16 8.22
C SER A 231 -5.43 3.76 9.69
N ASN A 232 -4.46 2.90 10.03
CA ASN A 232 -4.22 2.40 11.38
C ASN A 232 -2.84 2.81 11.93
N TYR A 233 -2.52 2.32 13.14
CA TYR A 233 -1.40 2.81 13.94
C TYR A 233 -0.43 1.70 14.38
N GLU A 234 -0.58 0.46 13.89
CA GLU A 234 0.35 -0.62 14.22
C GLU A 234 1.73 -0.29 13.66
N THR A 235 2.78 -0.49 14.47
CA THR A 235 4.15 -0.15 14.04
C THR A 235 4.55 -0.86 12.75
N THR A 236 5.48 -0.29 12.01
CA THR A 236 6.04 -0.90 10.78
C THR A 236 6.56 -2.30 11.06
N GLU A 237 7.28 -2.52 12.18
CA GLU A 237 7.79 -3.83 12.58
C GLU A 237 6.64 -4.84 12.82
N ALA A 238 5.63 -4.47 13.60
CA ALA A 238 4.48 -5.34 13.90
C ALA A 238 3.71 -5.69 12.62
N SER A 239 3.49 -4.71 11.74
CA SER A 239 2.83 -4.88 10.45
C SER A 239 3.63 -5.80 9.51
N ALA A 240 4.95 -5.62 9.43
CA ALA A 240 5.82 -6.47 8.63
C ALA A 240 5.87 -7.91 9.16
N ASP A 241 5.93 -8.11 10.48
CA ASP A 241 5.89 -9.45 11.08
C ASP A 241 4.55 -10.15 10.85
N TYR A 242 3.46 -9.43 10.98
CA TYR A 242 2.12 -9.93 10.68
C TYR A 242 2.00 -10.30 9.20
N GLY A 243 2.43 -9.42 8.30
CA GLY A 243 2.40 -9.65 6.85
C GLY A 243 3.19 -10.88 6.43
N ARG A 244 4.40 -11.08 6.98
CA ARG A 244 5.19 -12.29 6.72
C ARG A 244 4.50 -13.57 7.22
N ARG A 245 3.80 -13.53 8.34
CA ARG A 245 3.02 -14.68 8.83
C ARG A 245 1.83 -14.96 7.93
N LEU A 246 1.08 -13.92 7.54
CA LEU A 246 -0.05 -14.05 6.62
C LEU A 246 0.40 -14.57 5.24
N SER A 247 1.52 -14.07 4.71
CA SER A 247 2.10 -14.54 3.46
C SER A 247 2.41 -16.04 3.53
N ARG A 248 2.97 -16.54 4.63
CA ARG A 248 3.19 -17.98 4.81
C ARG A 248 1.89 -18.80 4.87
N GLU A 249 0.82 -18.28 5.48
CA GLU A 249 -0.49 -18.96 5.46
C GLU A 249 -1.08 -19.01 4.04
N LEU A 250 -0.89 -17.94 3.25
CA LEU A 250 -1.26 -17.93 1.84
C LEU A 250 -0.45 -18.96 1.03
N GLU A 251 0.85 -19.07 1.24
CA GLU A 251 1.69 -20.10 0.60
C GLU A 251 1.28 -21.51 0.96
N ALA A 252 1.01 -21.80 2.25
CA ALA A 252 0.63 -23.12 2.72
C ALA A 252 -0.65 -23.67 2.06
N GLY A 253 -1.53 -22.79 1.58
CA GLY A 253 -2.76 -23.16 0.88
C GLY A 253 -2.69 -23.07 -0.65
N ALA A 254 -1.55 -22.63 -1.20
CA ALA A 254 -1.36 -22.42 -2.64
C ALA A 254 -0.84 -23.68 -3.35
N PRO A 255 -1.02 -23.81 -4.68
CA PRO A 255 -0.37 -24.84 -5.49
C PRO A 255 1.17 -24.78 -5.36
N GLU A 256 1.83 -25.93 -5.46
CA GLU A 256 3.29 -26.00 -5.43
C GLU A 256 3.92 -25.13 -6.53
N GLY A 257 4.89 -24.28 -6.13
CA GLY A 257 5.57 -23.36 -7.04
C GLY A 257 4.88 -22.00 -7.20
N THR A 258 3.79 -21.73 -6.48
CA THR A 258 3.22 -20.38 -6.40
C THR A 258 4.22 -19.45 -5.70
N PRO A 259 4.54 -18.28 -6.29
CA PRO A 259 5.39 -17.30 -5.61
C PRO A 259 4.76 -16.85 -4.28
N PRO A 260 5.57 -16.48 -3.29
CA PRO A 260 5.05 -15.93 -2.04
C PRO A 260 4.25 -14.64 -2.29
N ALA A 261 3.22 -14.45 -1.49
CA ALA A 261 2.45 -13.21 -1.53
C ALA A 261 3.26 -12.09 -0.90
N HIS A 262 3.40 -10.98 -1.64
CA HIS A 262 4.01 -9.75 -1.14
C HIS A 262 2.95 -8.81 -0.56
N PHE A 263 3.38 -7.74 0.10
CA PHE A 263 2.44 -6.79 0.69
C PHE A 263 3.02 -5.39 0.78
N VAL A 264 2.13 -4.42 0.94
CA VAL A 264 2.46 -3.03 1.26
C VAL A 264 1.95 -2.68 2.65
N VAL A 265 2.57 -1.71 3.30
CA VAL A 265 2.21 -1.27 4.65
C VAL A 265 1.92 0.22 4.64
N ASP A 266 0.79 0.63 5.20
CA ASP A 266 0.50 2.03 5.50
C ASP A 266 1.28 2.47 6.74
N THR A 267 2.19 3.43 6.57
CA THR A 267 3.02 4.01 7.62
C THR A 267 2.68 5.47 7.93
N SER A 268 1.60 5.98 7.37
CA SER A 268 1.24 7.40 7.42
C SER A 268 1.12 7.98 8.84
N ARG A 269 0.71 7.15 9.83
CA ARG A 269 0.40 7.63 11.19
C ARG A 269 0.86 6.67 12.30
N ASN A 270 1.83 5.82 12.02
CA ASN A 270 2.21 4.73 12.92
C ASN A 270 3.52 4.94 13.68
N GLY A 271 4.10 6.15 13.65
CA GLY A 271 5.38 6.45 14.30
C GLY A 271 5.36 6.19 15.80
N ALA A 272 4.33 6.66 16.50
CA ALA A 272 4.15 6.41 17.92
C ALA A 272 3.52 5.03 18.24
N GLY A 273 3.21 4.23 17.23
CA GLY A 273 2.48 2.96 17.41
C GLY A 273 1.02 3.16 17.88
N PRO A 274 0.29 2.08 18.19
CA PRO A 274 -1.09 2.16 18.68
C PRO A 274 -1.16 2.72 20.12
N PRO A 275 -2.30 3.33 20.54
CA PRO A 275 -2.44 3.83 21.91
C PRO A 275 -2.39 2.68 22.93
N GLU A 276 -1.49 2.77 23.91
CA GLU A 276 -1.20 1.68 24.87
C GLU A 276 -2.34 1.43 25.87
N ASP A 277 -2.98 2.47 26.37
CA ASP A 277 -3.95 2.39 27.48
C ASP A 277 -5.42 2.36 27.03
N THR A 278 -5.68 2.19 25.74
CA THR A 278 -7.05 2.16 25.24
C THR A 278 -7.50 0.72 25.05
N PRO A 279 -8.42 0.20 25.90
CA PRO A 279 -9.07 -1.08 25.64
C PRO A 279 -9.67 -1.06 24.23
N GLY A 280 -9.66 -2.18 23.53
CA GLY A 280 -10.14 -2.28 22.16
C GLY A 280 -11.46 -1.51 21.89
N GLY A 281 -11.69 -1.10 20.68
CA GLY A 281 -12.85 -0.31 20.26
C GLY A 281 -12.44 0.99 19.57
N GLU A 282 -13.41 1.88 19.41
CA GLU A 282 -13.30 3.10 18.61
C GLU A 282 -12.11 4.00 18.97
N GLY A 283 -11.84 4.16 20.27
CA GLY A 283 -10.73 5.00 20.75
C GLY A 283 -9.32 4.48 20.36
N ARG A 284 -9.21 3.26 19.82
CA ARG A 284 -7.94 2.71 19.37
C ARG A 284 -7.59 3.12 17.94
N TRP A 285 -8.60 3.30 17.10
CA TRP A 285 -8.41 3.54 15.67
C TRP A 285 -8.98 4.88 15.18
N CYS A 286 -9.97 5.45 15.87
CA CYS A 286 -10.65 6.64 15.42
C CYS A 286 -10.08 7.89 16.08
N ASN A 287 -9.23 8.62 15.36
CA ASN A 287 -8.59 9.86 15.79
C ASN A 287 -7.92 9.78 17.18
N PRO A 288 -7.16 8.74 17.54
CA PRO A 288 -6.48 8.70 18.83
C PRO A 288 -5.46 9.84 18.95
N PRO A 289 -5.39 10.55 20.08
CA PRO A 289 -4.41 11.61 20.28
C PRO A 289 -2.99 11.08 20.46
N GLY A 290 -1.99 11.95 20.32
CA GLY A 290 -0.58 11.61 20.55
C GLY A 290 -0.05 10.60 19.52
N ARG A 291 -0.50 10.67 18.28
CA ARG A 291 0.05 9.88 17.19
C ARG A 291 1.06 10.69 16.40
N GLU A 292 1.95 9.98 15.73
CA GLU A 292 3.04 10.55 14.96
C GLU A 292 3.05 9.95 13.56
N VAL A 293 3.56 10.70 12.59
CA VAL A 293 3.84 10.13 11.27
C VAL A 293 4.88 9.03 11.40
N GLY A 294 4.76 8.01 10.59
CA GLY A 294 5.71 6.89 10.57
C GLY A 294 6.76 7.04 9.47
N ASP A 295 7.37 5.91 9.13
CA ASP A 295 8.39 5.85 8.08
C ASP A 295 7.90 6.51 6.78
N ALA A 296 8.77 7.30 6.15
CA ALA A 296 8.47 7.94 4.87
C ALA A 296 8.15 6.90 3.77
N PRO A 297 7.29 7.23 2.81
CA PRO A 297 6.97 6.35 1.69
C PRO A 297 8.21 5.93 0.90
N THR A 298 8.31 4.64 0.60
CA THR A 298 9.42 4.08 -0.20
C THR A 298 9.01 2.79 -0.89
N THR A 299 9.50 2.58 -2.09
CA THR A 299 9.38 1.33 -2.87
C THR A 299 10.52 0.35 -2.62
N SER A 300 11.46 0.70 -1.76
CA SER A 300 12.63 -0.12 -1.42
C SER A 300 12.85 -0.17 0.10
N PRO A 301 11.92 -0.75 0.88
CA PRO A 301 11.95 -0.69 2.33
C PRO A 301 12.99 -1.61 3.00
N ASP A 302 13.73 -2.44 2.24
CA ASP A 302 14.68 -3.46 2.74
C ASP A 302 14.05 -4.39 3.81
N LEU A 303 12.78 -4.71 3.63
CA LEU A 303 12.00 -5.62 4.46
C LEU A 303 11.52 -6.80 3.61
N ASP A 304 11.69 -8.02 4.13
CA ASP A 304 11.33 -9.25 3.43
C ASP A 304 9.84 -9.25 3.05
N ARG A 305 9.53 -9.46 1.75
CA ARG A 305 8.19 -9.49 1.14
C ARG A 305 7.40 -8.18 1.21
N VAL A 306 7.99 -7.09 1.68
CA VAL A 306 7.37 -5.76 1.67
C VAL A 306 7.72 -5.07 0.36
N ASP A 307 6.71 -4.78 -0.45
CA ASP A 307 6.91 -4.09 -1.73
C ASP A 307 7.04 -2.57 -1.56
N ALA A 308 6.33 -2.01 -0.58
CA ALA A 308 6.46 -0.59 -0.26
C ALA A 308 5.99 -0.28 1.17
N LEU A 309 6.56 0.77 1.75
CA LEU A 309 5.94 1.56 2.79
C LEU A 309 5.22 2.71 2.10
N LEU A 310 3.98 2.93 2.42
CA LEU A 310 3.13 3.92 1.76
C LEU A 310 2.43 4.81 2.80
N TRP A 311 2.13 6.03 2.42
CA TRP A 311 1.15 6.82 3.15
C TRP A 311 -0.21 6.68 2.44
N VAL A 312 -0.91 5.60 2.78
CA VAL A 312 -2.23 5.30 2.19
C VAL A 312 -3.28 6.23 2.77
N LYS A 313 -3.35 6.35 4.10
CA LYS A 313 -4.11 7.44 4.72
C LYS A 313 -3.37 8.75 4.49
N GLN A 314 -4.08 9.81 4.18
CA GLN A 314 -3.48 11.13 4.19
C GLN A 314 -3.33 11.61 5.63
N PRO A 315 -2.09 11.83 6.14
CA PRO A 315 -1.89 12.36 7.49
C PRO A 315 -2.59 13.71 7.65
N GLY A 316 -3.38 13.85 8.72
CA GLY A 316 -4.21 15.04 8.94
C GLY A 316 -5.67 14.89 8.50
N ASP A 317 -6.03 13.84 7.75
CA ASP A 317 -7.43 13.54 7.47
C ASP A 317 -8.10 12.81 8.63
N SER A 318 -9.22 13.33 9.11
CA SER A 318 -10.03 12.72 10.17
C SER A 318 -10.51 11.32 9.80
N ASP A 319 -10.63 10.43 10.79
CA ASP A 319 -11.25 9.11 10.66
C ASP A 319 -12.79 9.19 10.83
N GLY A 320 -13.29 10.29 11.37
CA GLY A 320 -14.71 10.50 11.64
C GLY A 320 -14.96 11.50 12.74
N THR A 321 -16.21 11.64 13.13
CA THR A 321 -16.61 12.62 14.17
C THR A 321 -16.31 12.17 15.61
N CYS A 322 -15.61 11.05 15.79
CA CYS A 322 -15.06 10.61 17.07
C CYS A 322 -14.00 11.60 17.59
N ALA A 323 -13.72 11.58 18.88
CA ALA A 323 -12.72 12.43 19.55
C ALA A 323 -12.83 13.93 19.20
N GLY A 324 -13.99 14.40 18.71
CA GLY A 324 -14.19 15.78 18.31
C GLY A 324 -13.73 16.14 16.89
N GLY A 325 -13.32 15.16 16.09
CA GLY A 325 -12.89 15.36 14.71
C GLY A 325 -14.02 15.78 13.75
N PRO A 326 -13.69 16.33 12.59
CA PRO A 326 -14.64 16.55 11.50
C PRO A 326 -15.06 15.21 10.85
N PRO A 327 -16.00 15.21 9.89
CA PRO A 327 -16.36 14.01 9.14
C PRO A 327 -15.15 13.31 8.52
N ALA A 328 -15.25 11.98 8.37
CA ALA A 328 -14.19 11.14 7.81
C ALA A 328 -13.68 11.66 6.45
N GLY A 329 -12.36 11.67 6.28
CA GLY A 329 -11.70 12.15 5.07
C GLY A 329 -11.62 13.68 4.94
N GLN A 330 -12.11 14.44 5.91
CA GLN A 330 -11.90 15.88 5.94
C GLN A 330 -10.56 16.21 6.63
N TRP A 331 -9.85 17.15 6.02
CA TRP A 331 -8.63 17.69 6.62
C TRP A 331 -8.90 18.35 7.97
N TRP A 332 -8.10 17.98 8.96
CA TRP A 332 -8.17 18.47 10.32
C TRP A 332 -6.82 19.10 10.72
N PRO A 333 -6.67 20.42 10.61
CA PRO A 333 -5.40 21.11 10.80
C PRO A 333 -4.73 20.82 12.16
N GLU A 334 -5.53 20.76 13.24
CA GLU A 334 -5.01 20.52 14.58
C GLU A 334 -4.40 19.11 14.70
N MET A 335 -5.05 18.09 14.13
CA MET A 335 -4.51 16.74 14.09
C MET A 335 -3.28 16.65 13.18
N ALA A 336 -3.26 17.36 12.06
CA ALA A 336 -2.12 17.39 11.16
C ALA A 336 -0.87 17.97 11.84
N LEU A 337 -1.03 19.06 12.60
CA LEU A 337 0.05 19.65 13.38
C LEU A 337 0.52 18.71 14.52
N GLU A 338 -0.42 18.07 15.23
CA GLU A 338 -0.06 17.10 16.28
C GLU A 338 0.78 15.94 15.74
N LEU A 339 0.48 15.44 14.54
CA LEU A 339 1.21 14.33 13.92
C LEU A 339 2.68 14.66 13.60
N VAL A 340 3.01 15.92 13.36
CA VAL A 340 4.39 16.38 13.07
C VAL A 340 5.13 16.92 14.29
N ASP A 341 4.42 17.44 15.29
CA ASP A 341 5.04 17.94 16.53
C ASP A 341 5.70 16.80 17.34
N GLY A 342 5.25 15.57 17.19
CA GLY A 342 5.82 14.39 17.85
C GLY A 342 7.27 14.08 17.42
N GLU A 343 7.72 14.55 16.25
CA GLU A 343 9.09 14.33 15.79
C GLU A 343 10.16 15.18 16.53
N GLU A 344 9.78 16.16 17.35
CA GLU A 344 10.69 17.04 18.09
C GLU A 344 11.03 16.56 19.53
N GLY A 345 10.58 15.36 19.96
CA GLY A 345 10.69 14.82 21.31
C GLY A 345 11.96 14.02 21.63
#